data_a4657fe28dbac3072fb735f7572f31b9
#
_entry.id   a4657fe28dbac3072fb735f7572f31b9
#
_cell.length_a   1.000
_cell.length_b   1.000
_cell.length_c   1.000
_cell.angle_alpha   90.00
_cell.angle_beta   90.00
_cell.angle_gamma   90.00
#
_symmetry.space_group_name_H-M   'P 1'
#
loop_
_entity.id
_entity.type
_entity.pdbx_description
1 polymer ?
#
loop_
_entity_poly.entity_id
_entity_poly.type
_entity_poly.pdbx_seq_one_letter_code
_entity_poly.pdbx_strand_id
1 'polypeptide(L)'
;MLGMAAMLSIVLFALPASAAWNDTYQGYATYTSSGYSGGAVLLDPIPANMEITALNPTQMNYGGVKAALAGAYLEVTGPKGKTVVYVTDLYPGAPSGALDLSPNAFAKIGNVSDGKINISWKVVKAPITGNFSYRIKEGSSQWWAAIQVRNHKYPVMKLEVQKNGSWLNLQKMDYNHFLGEQLGNQPLKVRITDIRGISVTDTIPALPSSGGSDAYIVPGKVQFPD
;
A
#
# COMPACT_ATOMS: atom_id res chain seq x y z
N MET A 1 -44.84 -1.59 -52.67
CA MET A 1 -43.62 -1.08 -52.02
C MET A 1 -43.60 -1.59 -50.58
N LEU A 2 -42.80 -2.64 -50.32
CA LEU A 2 -42.58 -3.15 -48.96
C LEU A 2 -41.38 -2.46 -48.36
N GLY A 3 -41.59 -1.68 -47.27
CA GLY A 3 -40.54 -1.07 -46.53
C GLY A 3 -39.92 -2.08 -45.54
N MET A 4 -38.63 -2.36 -45.69
CA MET A 4 -37.84 -3.22 -44.82
C MET A 4 -37.34 -2.36 -43.67
N ALA A 5 -37.88 -2.53 -42.47
CA ALA A 5 -37.37 -1.88 -41.25
C ALA A 5 -36.15 -2.64 -40.76
N ALA A 6 -34.96 -2.01 -40.81
CA ALA A 6 -33.74 -2.54 -40.26
C ALA A 6 -33.76 -2.32 -38.73
N MET A 7 -33.83 -3.39 -37.93
CA MET A 7 -33.61 -3.34 -36.49
C MET A 7 -32.14 -3.22 -36.21
N LEU A 8 -31.72 -2.07 -35.66
CA LEU A 8 -30.35 -1.83 -35.18
C LEU A 8 -30.24 -2.42 -33.77
N SER A 9 -29.57 -3.57 -33.65
CA SER A 9 -29.26 -4.19 -32.35
C SER A 9 -28.10 -3.45 -31.70
N ILE A 10 -28.38 -2.69 -30.66
CA ILE A 10 -27.34 -2.07 -29.83
C ILE A 10 -26.78 -3.15 -28.88
N VAL A 11 -25.58 -3.62 -29.16
CA VAL A 11 -24.83 -4.48 -28.23
C VAL A 11 -24.19 -3.58 -27.17
N LEU A 12 -24.76 -3.54 -25.97
CA LEU A 12 -24.12 -2.94 -24.80
C LEU A 12 -22.99 -3.88 -24.33
N PHE A 13 -21.74 -3.49 -24.57
CA PHE A 13 -20.62 -4.08 -23.88
C PHE A 13 -20.62 -3.57 -22.44
N ALA A 14 -20.95 -4.43 -21.48
CA ALA A 14 -20.70 -4.16 -20.07
C ALA A 14 -19.17 -4.10 -19.85
N LEU A 15 -18.64 -2.92 -19.56
CA LEU A 15 -17.27 -2.81 -19.09
C LEU A 15 -17.15 -3.58 -17.77
N PRO A 16 -16.07 -4.36 -17.55
CA PRO A 16 -15.89 -5.02 -16.27
C PRO A 16 -15.86 -3.94 -15.18
N ALA A 17 -16.69 -4.12 -14.15
CA ALA A 17 -16.66 -3.27 -12.99
C ALA A 17 -15.25 -3.33 -12.39
N SER A 18 -14.57 -2.17 -12.27
CA SER A 18 -13.31 -2.10 -11.56
C SER A 18 -13.54 -2.57 -10.11
N ALA A 19 -12.72 -3.50 -9.62
CA ALA A 19 -12.79 -3.97 -8.25
C ALA A 19 -12.73 -2.77 -7.30
N ALA A 20 -13.66 -2.71 -6.35
CA ALA A 20 -13.63 -1.66 -5.33
C ALA A 20 -12.44 -1.89 -4.39
N TRP A 21 -11.81 -0.80 -3.92
CA TRP A 21 -10.61 -0.87 -3.07
C TRP A 21 -10.81 -1.72 -1.79
N ASN A 22 -12.04 -1.90 -1.34
CA ASN A 22 -12.43 -2.64 -0.15
C ASN A 22 -13.24 -3.92 -0.46
N ASP A 23 -13.12 -4.43 -1.67
CA ASP A 23 -13.70 -5.74 -2.03
C ASP A 23 -13.16 -6.84 -1.12
N THR A 24 -14.00 -7.85 -0.89
CA THR A 24 -13.61 -9.01 -0.09
C THR A 24 -12.93 -10.07 -0.96
N TYR A 25 -11.70 -10.41 -0.60
CA TYR A 25 -10.92 -11.48 -1.21
C TYR A 25 -11.10 -12.79 -0.44
N GLN A 26 -11.11 -13.89 -1.17
CA GLN A 26 -11.12 -15.26 -0.63
C GLN A 26 -9.76 -15.90 -0.85
N GLY A 27 -9.29 -16.69 0.10
CA GLY A 27 -8.01 -17.39 0.00
C GLY A 27 -7.70 -18.25 1.21
N TYR A 28 -6.43 -18.42 1.49
CA TYR A 28 -5.97 -19.12 2.68
C TYR A 28 -4.93 -18.28 3.43
N ALA A 29 -4.76 -18.58 4.71
CA ALA A 29 -3.64 -18.10 5.49
C ALA A 29 -2.74 -19.24 5.93
N THR A 30 -1.44 -19.02 5.88
CA THR A 30 -0.38 -19.72 6.63
C THR A 30 0.14 -18.77 7.71
N TYR A 31 1.19 -19.15 8.45
CA TYR A 31 1.83 -18.25 9.40
C TYR A 31 3.34 -18.39 9.41
N THR A 32 4.02 -17.29 9.72
CA THR A 32 5.48 -17.19 9.83
C THR A 32 5.86 -16.20 10.94
N SER A 33 7.05 -16.38 11.51
CA SER A 33 7.63 -15.42 12.45
C SER A 33 8.47 -14.34 11.77
N SER A 34 8.56 -14.33 10.44
CA SER A 34 9.25 -13.30 9.66
C SER A 34 8.39 -12.05 9.41
N GLY A 35 8.96 -11.02 8.81
CA GLY A 35 8.25 -9.80 8.42
C GLY A 35 8.29 -8.68 9.46
N TYR A 36 8.91 -8.88 10.63
CA TYR A 36 9.11 -7.83 11.64
C TYR A 36 10.34 -6.96 11.38
N SER A 37 11.30 -7.48 10.63
CA SER A 37 12.48 -6.75 10.14
C SER A 37 12.93 -7.30 8.80
N GLY A 38 13.55 -6.47 7.96
CA GLY A 38 14.07 -6.87 6.66
C GLY A 38 12.99 -7.30 5.65
N GLY A 39 11.74 -6.93 5.85
CA GLY A 39 10.66 -7.20 4.90
C GLY A 39 10.84 -6.46 3.58
N ALA A 40 10.32 -7.04 2.48
CA ALA A 40 10.49 -6.52 1.11
C ALA A 40 10.04 -5.07 0.93
N VAL A 41 9.11 -4.58 1.77
CA VAL A 41 8.53 -3.23 1.66
C VAL A 41 9.14 -2.21 2.64
N LEU A 42 10.20 -2.57 3.35
CA LEU A 42 11.07 -1.68 4.15
C LEU A 42 10.31 -0.79 5.15
N LEU A 43 9.38 -1.37 5.91
CA LEU A 43 8.57 -0.66 6.91
C LEU A 43 9.19 -0.66 8.32
N ASP A 44 10.34 -1.28 8.49
CA ASP A 44 11.07 -1.32 9.76
C ASP A 44 11.23 0.07 10.41
N PRO A 45 11.28 0.15 11.75
CA PRO A 45 11.07 -0.94 12.72
C PRO A 45 9.58 -1.24 12.93
N ILE A 46 9.24 -2.52 13.13
CA ILE A 46 7.88 -2.98 13.39
C ILE A 46 7.84 -3.56 14.81
N PRO A 47 6.92 -3.10 15.68
CA PRO A 47 6.78 -3.64 17.04
C PRO A 47 6.53 -5.16 17.03
N ALA A 48 7.28 -5.92 17.84
CA ALA A 48 7.23 -7.38 17.85
C ALA A 48 5.86 -7.99 18.27
N ASN A 49 5.00 -7.20 18.91
CA ASN A 49 3.64 -7.60 19.29
C ASN A 49 2.57 -7.22 18.26
N MET A 50 2.94 -6.52 17.19
CA MET A 50 2.02 -6.13 16.13
C MET A 50 1.55 -7.36 15.35
N GLU A 51 0.28 -7.39 14.98
CA GLU A 51 -0.26 -8.40 14.08
C GLU A 51 0.05 -7.99 12.65
N ILE A 52 0.87 -8.80 11.97
CA ILE A 52 1.36 -8.49 10.62
C ILE A 52 1.05 -9.61 9.63
N THR A 53 1.19 -9.29 8.36
CA THR A 53 1.07 -10.24 7.27
C THR A 53 2.03 -9.95 6.13
N ALA A 54 2.52 -11.01 5.49
CA ALA A 54 3.01 -10.93 4.12
C ALA A 54 1.83 -11.14 3.16
N LEU A 55 1.79 -10.37 2.07
CA LEU A 55 0.71 -10.34 1.10
C LEU A 55 1.16 -10.92 -0.25
N ASN A 56 0.30 -11.70 -0.90
CA ASN A 56 0.56 -12.23 -2.23
C ASN A 56 0.83 -11.12 -3.27
N PRO A 57 1.59 -11.41 -4.36
CA PRO A 57 2.00 -10.39 -5.32
C PRO A 57 0.85 -9.71 -6.06
N THR A 58 -0.24 -10.42 -6.32
CA THR A 58 -1.39 -9.90 -7.11
C THR A 58 -2.04 -8.72 -6.38
N GLN A 59 -2.39 -8.89 -5.10
CA GLN A 59 -3.02 -7.82 -4.34
C GLN A 59 -1.98 -6.82 -3.80
N MET A 60 -0.74 -7.23 -3.55
CA MET A 60 0.34 -6.28 -3.21
C MET A 60 0.45 -5.19 -4.28
N ASN A 61 0.32 -5.54 -5.55
CA ASN A 61 0.40 -4.62 -6.69
C ASN A 61 -1.00 -4.19 -7.20
N TYR A 62 -1.93 -3.95 -6.29
CA TYR A 62 -3.30 -3.54 -6.58
C TYR A 62 -3.35 -2.38 -7.59
N GLY A 63 -4.26 -2.49 -8.58
CA GLY A 63 -4.44 -1.46 -9.61
C GLY A 63 -3.22 -1.23 -10.50
N GLY A 64 -2.28 -2.17 -10.56
CA GLY A 64 -1.04 -2.06 -11.35
C GLY A 64 0.03 -1.15 -10.71
N VAL A 65 -0.21 -0.68 -9.49
CA VAL A 65 0.76 0.13 -8.73
C VAL A 65 1.64 -0.80 -7.89
N LYS A 66 2.96 -0.73 -8.08
CA LYS A 66 3.93 -1.52 -7.32
C LYS A 66 3.82 -1.24 -5.83
N ALA A 67 3.83 -2.30 -5.01
CA ALA A 67 3.70 -2.22 -3.55
C ALA A 67 2.49 -1.35 -3.09
N ALA A 68 1.38 -1.37 -3.84
CA ALA A 68 0.20 -0.55 -3.58
C ALA A 68 -0.34 -0.75 -2.17
N LEU A 69 -0.44 -2.02 -1.72
CA LEU A 69 -0.97 -2.36 -0.40
C LEU A 69 0.10 -2.51 0.70
N ALA A 70 1.36 -2.14 0.43
CA ALA A 70 2.38 -2.06 1.48
C ALA A 70 1.96 -1.04 2.55
N GLY A 71 1.98 -1.44 3.82
CA GLY A 71 1.52 -0.60 4.91
C GLY A 71 0.00 -0.44 5.03
N ALA A 72 -0.77 -1.22 4.27
CA ALA A 72 -2.22 -1.31 4.43
C ALA A 72 -2.60 -2.09 5.70
N TYR A 73 -3.83 -1.90 6.16
CA TYR A 73 -4.46 -2.74 7.17
C TYR A 73 -5.56 -3.59 6.54
N LEU A 74 -5.56 -4.88 6.89
CA LEU A 74 -6.52 -5.85 6.37
C LEU A 74 -7.35 -6.42 7.52
N GLU A 75 -8.69 -6.38 7.42
CA GLU A 75 -9.56 -7.18 8.28
C GLU A 75 -9.60 -8.60 7.70
N VAL A 76 -9.14 -9.55 8.48
CA VAL A 76 -9.07 -10.97 8.10
C VAL A 76 -10.06 -11.77 8.94
N THR A 77 -10.90 -12.59 8.29
CA THR A 77 -11.86 -13.49 8.90
C THR A 77 -11.46 -14.93 8.63
N GLY A 78 -11.32 -15.72 9.67
CA GLY A 78 -11.08 -17.16 9.61
C GLY A 78 -12.09 -17.96 10.43
N PRO A 79 -11.90 -19.29 10.60
CA PRO A 79 -12.85 -20.17 11.25
C PRO A 79 -13.23 -19.78 12.69
N LYS A 80 -12.30 -19.16 13.43
CA LYS A 80 -12.50 -18.81 14.85
C LYS A 80 -12.87 -17.35 15.11
N GLY A 81 -12.78 -16.49 14.11
CA GLY A 81 -13.09 -15.06 14.30
C GLY A 81 -12.40 -14.15 13.32
N LYS A 82 -12.14 -12.94 13.79
CA LYS A 82 -11.54 -11.87 12.99
C LYS A 82 -10.33 -11.25 13.66
N THR A 83 -9.43 -10.73 12.86
CA THR A 83 -8.35 -9.85 13.32
C THR A 83 -8.05 -8.79 12.28
N VAL A 84 -7.27 -7.77 12.66
CA VAL A 84 -6.77 -6.73 11.74
C VAL A 84 -5.26 -6.82 11.72
N VAL A 85 -4.69 -6.96 10.54
CA VAL A 85 -3.24 -7.14 10.34
C VAL A 85 -2.64 -6.02 9.47
N TYR A 86 -1.38 -5.72 9.71
CA TYR A 86 -0.59 -4.74 8.98
C TYR A 86 0.25 -5.43 7.90
N VAL A 87 0.20 -4.96 6.67
CA VAL A 87 0.95 -5.53 5.54
C VAL A 87 2.40 -5.03 5.58
N THR A 88 3.32 -5.90 5.96
CA THR A 88 4.74 -5.56 6.16
C THR A 88 5.69 -6.24 5.20
N ASP A 89 5.23 -7.25 4.45
CA ASP A 89 6.10 -8.03 3.59
C ASP A 89 5.37 -8.58 2.36
N LEU A 90 6.15 -9.06 1.40
CA LEU A 90 5.66 -9.80 0.23
C LEU A 90 5.66 -11.31 0.56
N TYR A 91 4.62 -12.02 0.12
CA TYR A 91 4.55 -13.49 0.14
C TYR A 91 4.84 -14.01 -1.28
N PRO A 92 6.12 -14.24 -1.66
CA PRO A 92 6.49 -14.58 -3.03
C PRO A 92 5.83 -15.87 -3.49
N GLY A 93 5.35 -15.89 -4.75
CA GLY A 93 4.75 -17.08 -5.36
C GLY A 93 3.39 -17.50 -4.80
N ALA A 94 2.85 -16.80 -3.80
CA ALA A 94 1.53 -17.09 -3.28
C ALA A 94 0.43 -16.70 -4.27
N PRO A 95 -0.63 -17.52 -4.41
CA PRO A 95 -1.76 -17.20 -5.30
C PRO A 95 -2.58 -16.02 -4.75
N SER A 96 -3.39 -15.43 -5.63
CA SER A 96 -4.33 -14.38 -5.27
C SER A 96 -5.18 -14.77 -4.05
N GLY A 97 -5.36 -13.84 -3.11
CA GLY A 97 -6.11 -14.04 -1.87
C GLY A 97 -5.31 -14.65 -0.71
N ALA A 98 -4.13 -15.21 -0.94
CA ALA A 98 -3.34 -15.83 0.12
C ALA A 98 -2.60 -14.78 0.98
N LEU A 99 -2.52 -15.08 2.29
CA LEU A 99 -1.78 -14.32 3.30
C LEU A 99 -0.82 -15.25 4.07
N ASP A 100 0.31 -14.69 4.53
CA ASP A 100 1.18 -15.34 5.51
C ASP A 100 1.23 -14.49 6.77
N LEU A 101 0.50 -14.93 7.80
CA LEU A 101 0.21 -14.15 9.00
C LEU A 101 1.32 -14.29 10.05
N SER A 102 1.45 -13.33 10.94
CA SER A 102 2.17 -13.54 12.19
C SER A 102 1.46 -14.60 13.07
N PRO A 103 2.19 -15.37 13.88
CA PRO A 103 1.60 -16.44 14.70
C PRO A 103 0.49 -15.95 15.64
N ASN A 104 0.64 -14.75 16.22
CA ASN A 104 -0.36 -14.14 17.09
C ASN A 104 -1.66 -13.75 16.33
N ALA A 105 -1.54 -13.31 15.09
CA ALA A 105 -2.71 -13.03 14.23
C ALA A 105 -3.42 -14.33 13.82
N PHE A 106 -2.65 -15.34 13.38
CA PHE A 106 -3.20 -16.63 12.97
C PHE A 106 -3.97 -17.32 14.11
N ALA A 107 -3.40 -17.33 15.34
CA ALA A 107 -4.02 -17.93 16.51
C ALA A 107 -5.38 -17.34 16.89
N LYS A 108 -5.65 -16.08 16.53
CA LYS A 108 -6.97 -15.44 16.76
C LYS A 108 -8.06 -15.93 15.83
N ILE A 109 -7.70 -16.39 14.63
CA ILE A 109 -8.66 -16.74 13.59
C ILE A 109 -8.68 -18.20 13.20
N GLY A 110 -7.74 -19.03 13.71
CA GLY A 110 -7.62 -20.46 13.46
C GLY A 110 -6.93 -21.24 14.56
N ASN A 111 -6.84 -22.56 14.41
CA ASN A 111 -5.95 -23.37 15.24
C ASN A 111 -4.56 -23.35 14.64
N VAL A 112 -3.54 -23.09 15.46
CA VAL A 112 -2.14 -23.09 15.01
C VAL A 112 -1.73 -24.47 14.46
N SER A 113 -2.28 -25.56 15.05
CA SER A 113 -2.03 -26.93 14.60
C SER A 113 -2.52 -27.22 13.16
N ASP A 114 -3.45 -26.43 12.63
CA ASP A 114 -3.96 -26.64 11.27
C ASP A 114 -2.95 -26.17 10.21
N GLY A 115 -2.01 -25.29 10.56
CA GLY A 115 -0.93 -24.78 9.70
C GLY A 115 -1.40 -23.94 8.52
N LYS A 116 -2.60 -24.22 8.00
CA LYS A 116 -3.24 -23.54 6.89
C LYS A 116 -4.77 -23.54 7.06
N ILE A 117 -5.39 -22.38 6.91
CA ILE A 117 -6.85 -22.21 7.06
C ILE A 117 -7.42 -21.38 5.91
N ASN A 118 -8.69 -21.63 5.58
CA ASN A 118 -9.42 -20.77 4.65
C ASN A 118 -9.79 -19.45 5.32
N ILE A 119 -9.63 -18.35 4.59
CA ILE A 119 -9.92 -16.99 5.06
C ILE A 119 -10.67 -16.18 4.02
N SER A 120 -11.31 -15.13 4.50
CA SER A 120 -11.66 -13.96 3.68
C SER A 120 -11.05 -12.70 4.29
N TRP A 121 -10.73 -11.73 3.46
CA TRP A 121 -10.17 -10.48 3.95
C TRP A 121 -10.49 -9.30 3.01
N LYS A 122 -10.40 -8.10 3.54
CA LYS A 122 -10.56 -6.84 2.81
C LYS A 122 -9.63 -5.77 3.37
N VAL A 123 -9.31 -4.79 2.55
CA VAL A 123 -8.61 -3.58 3.00
C VAL A 123 -9.56 -2.76 3.88
N VAL A 124 -9.04 -2.28 5.00
CA VAL A 124 -9.80 -1.42 5.93
C VAL A 124 -9.04 -0.12 6.22
N LYS A 125 -9.75 0.87 6.72
CA LYS A 125 -9.11 2.06 7.29
C LYS A 125 -8.18 1.65 8.43
N ALA A 126 -6.95 2.14 8.41
CA ALA A 126 -5.96 1.86 9.44
C ALA A 126 -6.43 2.38 10.81
N PRO A 127 -6.32 1.58 11.88
CA PRO A 127 -6.66 2.00 13.25
C PRO A 127 -5.52 2.81 13.87
N ILE A 128 -5.07 3.84 13.18
CA ILE A 128 -3.94 4.69 13.55
C ILE A 128 -4.40 6.11 13.85
N THR A 129 -3.55 6.86 14.54
CA THR A 129 -3.72 8.28 14.84
C THR A 129 -2.54 9.09 14.31
N GLY A 130 -2.69 10.41 14.28
CA GLY A 130 -1.65 11.33 13.84
C GLY A 130 -1.54 11.48 12.32
N ASN A 131 -0.52 12.20 11.93
CA ASN A 131 -0.24 12.56 10.55
C ASN A 131 0.66 11.55 9.87
N PHE A 132 0.90 11.71 8.57
CA PHE A 132 1.95 10.98 7.85
C PHE A 132 3.31 11.18 8.49
N SER A 133 4.21 10.25 8.21
CA SER A 133 5.64 10.48 8.27
C SER A 133 6.27 10.03 6.94
N TYR A 134 7.40 10.64 6.60
CA TYR A 134 8.12 10.34 5.38
C TYR A 134 9.48 9.75 5.72
N ARG A 135 9.72 8.52 5.29
CA ARG A 135 11.05 7.93 5.36
C ARG A 135 11.81 8.31 4.10
N ILE A 136 12.89 9.00 4.27
CA ILE A 136 13.85 9.33 3.20
C ILE A 136 14.93 8.26 3.23
N LYS A 137 15.06 7.53 2.12
CA LYS A 137 15.99 6.40 2.01
C LYS A 137 17.43 6.89 2.06
N GLU A 138 18.33 6.09 2.60
CA GLU A 138 19.79 6.30 2.51
C GLU A 138 20.21 6.55 1.05
N GLY A 139 21.19 7.40 0.86
CA GLY A 139 21.65 7.86 -0.45
C GLY A 139 20.79 8.95 -1.11
N SER A 140 19.63 9.31 -0.51
CA SER A 140 18.78 10.37 -1.06
C SER A 140 19.41 11.74 -0.95
N SER A 141 19.28 12.53 -2.01
CA SER A 141 19.76 13.91 -2.12
C SER A 141 18.85 14.72 -3.06
N GLN A 142 19.16 16.01 -3.24
CA GLN A 142 18.47 16.86 -4.21
C GLN A 142 18.50 16.32 -5.66
N TRP A 143 19.43 15.41 -5.99
CA TRP A 143 19.61 14.85 -7.33
C TRP A 143 18.84 13.55 -7.55
N TRP A 144 18.74 12.74 -6.52
CA TRP A 144 18.00 11.48 -6.51
C TRP A 144 17.44 11.21 -5.11
N ALA A 145 16.19 10.83 -5.03
CA ALA A 145 15.57 10.50 -3.75
C ALA A 145 14.57 9.35 -3.88
N ALA A 146 14.51 8.54 -2.82
CA ALA A 146 13.48 7.54 -2.63
C ALA A 146 12.71 7.85 -1.34
N ILE A 147 11.42 8.16 -1.48
CA ILE A 147 10.55 8.65 -0.41
C ILE A 147 9.46 7.64 -0.14
N GLN A 148 9.32 7.21 1.12
CA GLN A 148 8.24 6.32 1.56
C GLN A 148 7.26 7.11 2.44
N VAL A 149 5.97 7.03 2.12
CA VAL A 149 4.91 7.59 2.98
C VAL A 149 4.52 6.53 4.00
N ARG A 150 4.55 6.88 5.29
CA ARG A 150 4.20 6.01 6.43
C ARG A 150 3.06 6.59 7.24
N ASN A 151 2.48 5.79 8.13
CA ASN A 151 1.38 6.16 9.01
C ASN A 151 0.18 6.72 8.24
N HIS A 152 -0.23 6.04 7.18
CA HIS A 152 -1.35 6.45 6.34
C HIS A 152 -2.62 5.66 6.67
N LYS A 153 -3.77 6.35 6.78
CA LYS A 153 -5.08 5.72 7.06
C LYS A 153 -5.56 4.81 5.95
N TYR A 154 -5.18 5.10 4.72
CA TYR A 154 -5.52 4.34 3.52
C TYR A 154 -4.28 4.14 2.66
N PRO A 155 -4.18 3.03 1.91
CA PRO A 155 -3.04 2.75 1.04
C PRO A 155 -2.71 3.91 0.10
N VAL A 156 -1.42 4.21 -0.03
CA VAL A 156 -0.92 5.31 -0.87
C VAL A 156 -0.66 4.80 -2.28
N MET A 157 -1.41 5.33 -3.23
CA MET A 157 -1.31 4.95 -4.64
C MET A 157 -0.38 5.85 -5.43
N LYS A 158 -0.28 7.14 -5.04
CA LYS A 158 0.47 8.14 -5.80
C LYS A 158 1.13 9.15 -4.88
N LEU A 159 2.35 9.54 -5.24
CA LEU A 159 3.06 10.68 -4.67
C LEU A 159 3.55 11.56 -5.81
N GLU A 160 3.23 12.83 -5.74
CA GLU A 160 3.63 13.83 -6.72
C GLU A 160 4.38 14.96 -6.01
N VAL A 161 5.35 15.55 -6.70
CA VAL A 161 6.10 16.73 -6.23
C VAL A 161 5.77 17.91 -7.14
N GLN A 162 5.49 19.09 -6.56
CA GLN A 162 5.29 20.30 -7.35
C GLN A 162 6.66 20.84 -7.79
N LYS A 163 6.88 20.91 -9.10
CA LYS A 163 8.08 21.44 -9.71
C LYS A 163 7.71 22.41 -10.84
N ASN A 164 8.22 23.63 -10.81
CA ASN A 164 7.95 24.65 -11.82
C ASN A 164 6.44 24.87 -12.09
N GLY A 165 5.63 24.86 -11.03
CA GLY A 165 4.18 25.04 -11.13
C GLY A 165 3.37 23.80 -11.54
N SER A 166 4.03 22.71 -11.95
CA SER A 166 3.39 21.45 -12.38
C SER A 166 3.61 20.32 -11.37
N TRP A 167 2.70 19.34 -11.35
CA TRP A 167 2.83 18.14 -10.53
C TRP A 167 3.60 17.05 -11.28
N LEU A 168 4.77 16.69 -10.77
CA LEU A 168 5.59 15.57 -11.24
C LEU A 168 5.22 14.31 -10.48
N ASN A 169 4.72 13.30 -11.19
CA ASN A 169 4.42 11.99 -10.60
C ASN A 169 5.72 11.20 -10.35
N LEU A 170 5.92 10.73 -9.13
CA LEU A 170 7.04 9.87 -8.78
C LEU A 170 6.68 8.40 -8.99
N GLN A 171 7.61 7.61 -9.52
CA GLN A 171 7.40 6.20 -9.76
C GLN A 171 7.48 5.40 -8.45
N LYS A 172 6.44 4.65 -8.10
CA LYS A 172 6.47 3.73 -6.96
C LYS A 172 7.22 2.45 -7.30
N MET A 173 8.10 2.02 -6.40
CA MET A 173 8.96 0.84 -6.56
C MET A 173 8.47 -0.32 -5.69
N ASP A 174 8.90 -1.55 -6.02
CA ASP A 174 8.50 -2.77 -5.30
C ASP A 174 8.85 -2.75 -3.80
N TYR A 175 9.88 -1.99 -3.41
CA TYR A 175 10.27 -1.78 -2.01
C TYR A 175 9.55 -0.58 -1.35
N ASN A 176 8.36 -0.23 -1.85
CA ASN A 176 7.45 0.76 -1.26
C ASN A 176 8.05 2.18 -1.12
N HIS A 177 8.87 2.61 -2.05
CA HIS A 177 9.36 3.99 -2.13
C HIS A 177 8.97 4.61 -3.47
N PHE A 178 8.78 5.92 -3.45
CA PHE A 178 8.56 6.73 -4.64
C PHE A 178 9.89 7.37 -5.05
N LEU A 179 10.31 7.14 -6.30
CA LEU A 179 11.56 7.67 -6.85
C LEU A 179 11.35 9.02 -7.50
N GLY A 180 12.24 9.95 -7.16
CA GLY A 180 12.32 11.25 -7.81
C GLY A 180 13.76 11.62 -8.17
N GLU A 181 13.93 12.23 -9.33
CA GLU A 181 15.22 12.74 -9.80
C GLU A 181 15.19 14.25 -9.90
N GLN A 182 16.34 14.87 -9.60
CA GLN A 182 16.53 16.32 -9.69
C GLN A 182 15.43 17.11 -8.98
N LEU A 183 15.04 16.69 -7.78
CA LEU A 183 13.97 17.33 -7.01
C LEU A 183 14.37 18.71 -6.47
N GLY A 184 15.67 19.00 -6.43
CA GLY A 184 16.21 20.28 -5.98
C GLY A 184 16.41 20.34 -4.46
N ASN A 185 16.90 21.49 -3.99
CA ASN A 185 17.30 21.76 -2.60
C ASN A 185 16.30 22.67 -1.85
N GLN A 186 15.07 22.79 -2.36
CA GLN A 186 13.99 23.52 -1.71
C GLN A 186 13.05 22.54 -0.99
N PRO A 187 12.27 22.98 0.00
CA PRO A 187 11.19 22.18 0.55
C PRO A 187 10.28 21.67 -0.56
N LEU A 188 9.96 20.36 -0.50
CA LEU A 188 9.16 19.70 -1.52
C LEU A 188 7.67 19.83 -1.16
N LYS A 189 6.91 20.59 -1.94
CA LYS A 189 5.46 20.52 -1.87
C LYS A 189 4.99 19.25 -2.55
N VAL A 190 4.31 18.38 -1.80
CA VAL A 190 3.89 17.05 -2.25
C VAL A 190 2.36 16.94 -2.29
N ARG A 191 1.86 16.09 -3.18
CA ARG A 191 0.46 15.65 -3.22
C ARG A 191 0.43 14.14 -3.13
N ILE A 192 -0.28 13.64 -2.13
CA ILE A 192 -0.41 12.22 -1.83
C ILE A 192 -1.85 11.81 -2.17
N THR A 193 -2.02 10.74 -2.97
CA THR A 193 -3.33 10.22 -3.35
C THR A 193 -3.50 8.80 -2.81
N ASP A 194 -4.62 8.55 -2.15
CA ASP A 194 -4.95 7.25 -1.58
C ASP A 194 -5.67 6.32 -2.58
N ILE A 195 -5.94 5.09 -2.12
CA ILE A 195 -6.62 4.04 -2.90
C ILE A 195 -8.06 4.40 -3.29
N ARG A 196 -8.70 5.39 -2.61
CA ARG A 196 -10.03 5.91 -2.92
C ARG A 196 -9.99 7.03 -3.97
N GLY A 197 -8.77 7.47 -4.37
CA GLY A 197 -8.55 8.61 -5.25
C GLY A 197 -8.58 9.97 -4.54
N ILE A 198 -8.62 9.99 -3.20
CA ILE A 198 -8.61 11.22 -2.41
C ILE A 198 -7.17 11.73 -2.27
N SER A 199 -6.96 13.01 -2.55
CA SER A 199 -5.63 13.64 -2.51
C SER A 199 -5.55 14.67 -1.39
N VAL A 200 -4.39 14.71 -0.74
CA VAL A 200 -4.00 15.76 0.23
C VAL A 200 -2.64 16.32 -0.13
N THR A 201 -2.35 17.53 0.31
CA THR A 201 -1.04 18.18 0.06
C THR A 201 -0.30 18.39 1.37
N ASP A 202 1.02 18.22 1.33
CA ASP A 202 1.93 18.43 2.45
C ASP A 202 3.23 19.08 1.96
N THR A 203 4.16 19.33 2.89
CA THR A 203 5.50 19.83 2.58
C THR A 203 6.54 18.99 3.31
N ILE A 204 7.44 18.37 2.55
CA ILE A 204 8.61 17.66 3.06
C ILE A 204 9.78 18.67 3.11
N PRO A 205 10.61 18.70 4.18
CA PRO A 205 11.81 19.53 4.22
C PRO A 205 12.72 19.29 3.02
N ALA A 206 13.55 20.28 2.71
CA ALA A 206 14.53 20.17 1.62
C ALA A 206 15.42 18.93 1.78
N LEU A 207 15.68 18.27 0.67
CA LEU A 207 16.62 17.15 0.63
C LEU A 207 18.06 17.64 0.79
N PRO A 208 18.95 16.80 1.34
CA PRO A 208 20.37 17.17 1.45
C PRO A 208 21.02 17.38 0.08
N SER A 209 22.12 18.13 0.03
CA SER A 209 22.90 18.35 -1.19
C SER A 209 23.60 17.10 -1.68
N SER A 210 23.95 16.18 -0.76
CA SER A 210 24.59 14.89 -1.03
C SER A 210 23.91 13.79 -0.24
N GLY A 211 23.94 12.55 -0.75
CA GLY A 211 23.36 11.39 -0.08
C GLY A 211 24.11 11.03 1.20
N GLY A 212 23.36 10.76 2.28
CA GLY A 212 23.90 10.23 3.54
C GLY A 212 23.88 8.71 3.59
N SER A 213 24.62 8.12 4.55
CA SER A 213 24.67 6.66 4.76
C SER A 213 23.40 6.09 5.37
N ASP A 214 22.60 6.91 6.06
CA ASP A 214 21.45 6.48 6.84
C ASP A 214 20.14 7.01 6.29
N ALA A 215 19.11 6.17 6.37
CA ALA A 215 17.75 6.63 6.15
C ALA A 215 17.29 7.45 7.37
N TYR A 216 16.40 8.42 7.13
CA TYR A 216 15.81 9.21 8.20
C TYR A 216 14.33 9.45 7.99
N ILE A 217 13.62 9.79 9.06
CA ILE A 217 12.19 10.03 9.05
C ILE A 217 11.92 11.51 9.36
N VAL A 218 11.06 12.13 8.57
CA VAL A 218 10.54 13.46 8.83
C VAL A 218 9.04 13.41 9.09
N PRO A 219 8.50 14.18 10.06
CA PRO A 219 7.07 14.22 10.32
C PRO A 219 6.33 14.95 9.20
N GLY A 220 5.19 14.42 8.81
CA GLY A 220 4.20 15.14 8.00
C GLY A 220 3.26 15.99 8.86
N LYS A 221 2.43 16.79 8.20
CA LYS A 221 1.48 17.71 8.85
C LYS A 221 0.04 17.38 8.55
N VAL A 222 -0.21 16.40 7.69
CA VAL A 222 -1.54 16.04 7.22
C VAL A 222 -1.80 14.54 7.29
N GLN A 223 -3.06 14.17 7.16
CA GLN A 223 -3.54 12.79 7.05
C GLN A 223 -4.68 12.75 6.03
N PHE A 224 -4.96 11.58 5.45
CA PHE A 224 -6.18 11.39 4.68
C PHE A 224 -7.43 11.59 5.55
N PRO A 225 -8.46 12.26 5.03
CA PRO A 225 -9.76 12.34 5.70
C PRO A 225 -10.40 10.94 5.82
N ASP A 226 -11.37 10.84 6.74
CA ASP A 226 -12.15 9.61 6.95
C ASP A 226 -13.12 9.35 5.81
#